data_0b72a389e041bf53774fc57ead9f6c91
#
_entry.id   0b72a389e041bf53774fc57ead9f6c91
#
_cell.length_a   1.000
_cell.length_b   1.000
_cell.length_c   1.000
_cell.angle_alpha   90.00
_cell.angle_beta   90.00
_cell.angle_gamma   90.00
#
_symmetry.space_group_name_H-M   'P 1'
#
loop_
_entity.id
_entity.type
_entity.pdbx_description
1 polymer ?
#
loop_
_entity_poly.entity_id
_entity_poly.type
_entity_poly.pdbx_seq_one_letter_code
_entity_poly.pdbx_strand_id
1 'polypeptide(L)'
;MNRAVNPCPYTSPVAAALGIVDADQLSPNCTAPTGVAAFLAATDEQSTERTVYGVFGELAIPVTEDIDVQAALRFEDYGGEVGGSIDPKIAVSWRVTDELSVRGSASTTFRGPPQSLLSGPGTALSYVAPTLAFKAIDTVGNPNLGSEEAVSTNVGVVYQTDNFYGSVDYWSFSFEDSFQ
;
A
#
# COMPACT_ATOMS: atom_id res chain seq x y z
N MET A 1 9.82 10.43 -18.94
CA MET A 1 10.23 9.51 -20.03
C MET A 1 9.07 9.32 -20.97
N ASN A 2 9.30 9.50 -22.28
CA ASN A 2 8.24 9.26 -23.26
C ASN A 2 8.04 7.75 -23.39
N ARG A 3 6.91 7.26 -22.96
CA ARG A 3 6.49 5.90 -23.17
C ARG A 3 6.25 5.68 -24.67
N ALA A 4 7.00 4.80 -25.28
CA ALA A 4 6.67 4.31 -26.61
C ALA A 4 5.41 3.46 -26.47
N VAL A 5 4.25 4.04 -26.79
CA VAL A 5 3.02 3.27 -26.95
C VAL A 5 3.29 2.29 -28.08
N ASN A 6 3.15 0.99 -27.81
CA ASN A 6 3.24 -0.01 -28.87
C ASN A 6 2.13 0.32 -29.89
N PRO A 7 2.47 0.78 -31.10
CA PRO A 7 1.47 1.19 -32.08
C PRO A 7 0.71 0.02 -32.68
N CYS A 8 0.99 -1.20 -32.24
CA CYS A 8 0.49 -2.43 -32.83
C CYS A 8 -0.30 -3.28 -31.82
N PRO A 9 -1.53 -2.91 -31.48
CA PRO A 9 -2.33 -3.65 -30.52
C PRO A 9 -2.66 -5.07 -30.96
N TYR A 10 -2.60 -5.38 -32.27
CA TYR A 10 -2.95 -6.67 -32.83
C TYR A 10 -1.97 -7.09 -33.90
N THR A 11 -0.85 -7.69 -33.53
CA THR A 11 0.20 -8.10 -34.47
C THR A 11 0.23 -9.60 -34.77
N SER A 12 -0.76 -10.35 -34.34
CA SER A 12 -0.78 -11.77 -34.56
C SER A 12 -1.33 -12.08 -35.97
N PRO A 13 -0.50 -12.63 -36.88
CA PRO A 13 -0.98 -13.17 -38.15
C PRO A 13 -2.09 -14.21 -37.97
N VAL A 14 -2.10 -14.87 -36.81
CA VAL A 14 -3.13 -15.85 -36.42
C VAL A 14 -4.47 -15.16 -36.15
N ALA A 15 -4.47 -13.97 -35.54
CA ALA A 15 -5.68 -13.21 -35.28
C ALA A 15 -6.34 -12.74 -36.59
N ALA A 16 -5.54 -12.35 -37.59
CA ALA A 16 -6.03 -12.00 -38.91
C ALA A 16 -6.54 -13.25 -39.68
N ALA A 17 -5.84 -14.38 -39.58
CA ALA A 17 -6.26 -15.65 -40.19
C ALA A 17 -7.55 -16.21 -39.55
N LEU A 18 -7.83 -15.88 -38.29
CA LEU A 18 -9.06 -16.26 -37.58
C LEU A 18 -10.19 -15.23 -37.74
N GLY A 19 -9.99 -14.17 -38.52
CA GLY A 19 -11.00 -13.12 -38.72
C GLY A 19 -11.31 -12.27 -37.44
N ILE A 20 -10.41 -12.29 -36.47
CA ILE A 20 -10.57 -11.51 -35.21
C ILE A 20 -10.24 -10.02 -35.46
N VAL A 21 -9.34 -9.75 -36.42
CA VAL A 21 -8.98 -8.42 -36.90
C VAL A 21 -8.87 -8.42 -38.42
N ASP A 22 -9.19 -7.32 -39.05
CA ASP A 22 -9.04 -7.19 -40.50
C ASP A 22 -7.55 -7.08 -40.87
N ALA A 23 -7.18 -7.69 -41.99
CA ALA A 23 -5.80 -7.78 -42.45
C ALA A 23 -5.16 -6.38 -42.73
N ASP A 24 -5.99 -5.41 -43.05
CA ASP A 24 -5.60 -4.00 -43.27
C ASP A 24 -5.36 -3.21 -42.00
N GLN A 25 -5.77 -3.72 -40.86
CA GLN A 25 -5.43 -3.18 -39.52
C GLN A 25 -4.04 -3.61 -39.02
N LEU A 26 -3.39 -4.51 -39.74
CA LEU A 26 -2.01 -4.88 -39.46
C LEU A 26 -1.08 -3.80 -39.95
N SER A 27 -0.52 -3.00 -39.06
CA SER A 27 0.47 -1.99 -39.45
C SER A 27 1.71 -2.66 -40.05
N PRO A 28 2.17 -2.25 -41.24
CA PRO A 28 3.33 -2.90 -41.93
C PRO A 28 4.65 -2.69 -41.16
N ASN A 29 4.69 -1.80 -40.17
CA ASN A 29 5.87 -1.53 -39.35
C ASN A 29 5.82 -2.20 -37.99
N CYS A 30 4.87 -3.10 -37.76
CA CYS A 30 4.76 -3.82 -36.51
C CYS A 30 5.67 -5.04 -36.50
N THR A 31 6.70 -5.00 -35.71
CA THR A 31 7.48 -6.19 -35.35
C THR A 31 6.71 -6.95 -34.26
N ALA A 32 6.31 -8.18 -34.57
CA ALA A 32 5.75 -9.04 -33.54
C ALA A 32 6.75 -9.19 -32.37
N PRO A 33 6.31 -9.10 -31.11
CA PRO A 33 7.19 -9.37 -30.00
C PRO A 33 7.73 -10.80 -30.12
N THR A 34 9.04 -10.92 -30.32
CA THR A 34 9.75 -12.19 -30.43
C THR A 34 10.05 -12.75 -29.04
N GLY A 35 9.02 -13.06 -28.27
CA GLY A 35 9.16 -13.62 -26.94
C GLY A 35 8.49 -14.98 -26.84
N VAL A 36 9.02 -15.87 -26.00
CA VAL A 36 8.57 -17.24 -25.77
C VAL A 36 7.14 -17.31 -25.22
N ALA A 37 6.62 -16.19 -24.75
CA ALA A 37 5.27 -16.09 -24.19
C ALA A 37 4.68 -14.74 -24.58
N ALA A 38 3.89 -14.69 -25.64
CA ALA A 38 3.21 -13.48 -26.11
C ALA A 38 2.24 -12.87 -25.07
N PHE A 39 1.87 -13.61 -24.06
CA PHE A 39 1.04 -13.16 -22.92
C PHE A 39 1.88 -12.64 -21.75
N LEU A 40 3.16 -12.93 -21.71
CA LEU A 40 4.15 -12.25 -20.88
C LEU A 40 4.80 -11.13 -21.72
N ALA A 41 3.96 -10.45 -22.52
CA ALA A 41 4.38 -9.30 -23.29
C ALA A 41 5.30 -8.46 -22.42
N ALA A 42 6.44 -8.08 -22.99
CA ALA A 42 7.44 -7.29 -22.32
C ALA A 42 6.75 -6.18 -21.53
N THR A 43 6.65 -6.39 -20.24
CA THR A 43 6.30 -5.31 -19.34
C THR A 43 7.47 -4.37 -19.47
N ASP A 44 7.25 -3.21 -20.05
CA ASP A 44 8.26 -2.17 -20.08
C ASP A 44 8.80 -2.01 -18.67
N GLU A 45 10.11 -2.10 -18.49
CA GLU A 45 10.73 -1.82 -17.20
C GLU A 45 10.28 -0.42 -16.76
N GLN A 46 9.46 -0.37 -15.74
CA GLN A 46 9.01 0.87 -15.16
C GLN A 46 9.92 1.20 -13.98
N SER A 47 10.69 2.25 -14.12
CA SER A 47 11.40 2.87 -13.01
C SER A 47 10.61 4.06 -12.54
N THR A 48 10.14 4.02 -11.30
CA THR A 48 9.43 5.14 -10.68
C THR A 48 10.18 5.58 -9.43
N GLU A 49 10.34 6.88 -9.27
CA GLU A 49 10.96 7.47 -8.09
C GLU A 49 9.96 8.38 -7.40
N ARG A 50 9.99 8.35 -6.07
CA ARG A 50 9.24 9.28 -5.24
C ARG A 50 10.12 9.73 -4.08
N THR A 51 10.15 11.04 -3.85
CA THR A 51 10.80 11.61 -2.68
C THR A 51 9.75 11.83 -1.60
N VAL A 52 10.05 11.34 -0.40
CA VAL A 52 9.19 11.51 0.78
C VAL A 52 9.96 12.29 1.81
N TYR A 53 9.33 13.30 2.38
CA TYR A 53 9.86 14.05 3.50
C TYR A 53 9.11 13.67 4.77
N GLY A 54 9.85 13.46 5.86
CA GLY A 54 9.24 13.15 7.14
C GLY A 54 9.97 13.84 8.28
N VAL A 55 9.18 14.33 9.24
CA VAL A 55 9.67 14.91 10.51
C VAL A 55 8.84 14.33 11.64
N PHE A 56 9.49 13.97 12.73
CA PHE A 56 8.80 13.50 13.92
C PHE A 56 9.40 14.08 15.18
N GLY A 57 8.57 14.18 16.21
CA GLY A 57 8.96 14.56 17.57
C GLY A 57 8.28 13.65 18.58
N GLU A 58 8.98 13.35 19.66
CA GLU A 58 8.49 12.52 20.73
C GLU A 58 8.85 13.11 22.07
N LEU A 59 7.92 13.07 23.04
CA LEU A 59 8.08 13.54 24.40
C LEU A 59 7.71 12.42 25.36
N ALA A 60 8.58 12.14 26.30
CA ALA A 60 8.30 11.30 27.47
C ALA A 60 8.13 12.20 28.68
N ILE A 61 6.97 12.16 29.32
CA ILE A 61 6.57 13.07 30.38
C ILE A 61 6.24 12.23 31.61
N PRO A 62 7.13 12.14 32.60
CA PRO A 62 6.79 11.59 33.91
C PRO A 62 5.86 12.58 34.62
N VAL A 63 4.58 12.26 34.66
CA VAL A 63 3.55 13.13 35.28
C VAL A 63 3.58 12.99 36.80
N THR A 64 3.77 11.76 37.27
CA THR A 64 3.99 11.41 38.66
C THR A 64 5.04 10.29 38.75
N GLU A 65 5.37 9.83 39.97
CA GLU A 65 6.22 8.63 40.13
C GLU A 65 5.61 7.36 39.59
N ASP A 66 4.27 7.34 39.41
CA ASP A 66 3.51 6.17 38.96
C ASP A 66 2.86 6.34 37.58
N ILE A 67 2.90 7.54 37.00
CA ILE A 67 2.25 7.83 35.72
C ILE A 67 3.25 8.43 34.74
N ASP A 68 3.48 7.69 33.66
CA ASP A 68 4.25 8.13 32.50
C ASP A 68 3.33 8.37 31.32
N VAL A 69 3.52 9.49 30.63
CA VAL A 69 2.84 9.81 29.38
C VAL A 69 3.86 9.98 28.28
N GLN A 70 3.59 9.34 27.16
CA GLN A 70 4.36 9.51 25.93
C GLN A 70 3.46 10.18 24.89
N ALA A 71 3.91 11.27 24.31
CA ALA A 71 3.25 11.95 23.22
C ALA A 71 4.20 12.01 22.03
N ALA A 72 3.73 11.67 20.84
CA ALA A 72 4.50 11.77 19.61
C ALA A 72 3.65 12.40 18.51
N LEU A 73 4.32 13.07 17.59
CA LEU A 73 3.74 13.63 16.40
C LEU A 73 4.68 13.36 15.22
N ARG A 74 4.13 12.81 14.15
CA ARG A 74 4.84 12.58 12.90
C ARG A 74 4.14 13.35 11.78
N PHE A 75 4.93 13.98 10.95
CA PHE A 75 4.49 14.58 9.70
C PHE A 75 5.25 13.90 8.57
N GLU A 76 4.55 13.50 7.53
CA GLU A 76 5.12 13.02 6.27
C GLU A 76 4.47 13.70 5.09
N ASP A 77 5.26 13.95 4.04
CA ASP A 77 4.79 14.49 2.77
C ASP A 77 5.32 13.61 1.63
N TYR A 78 4.40 13.02 0.91
CA TYR A 78 4.65 12.15 -0.23
C TYR A 78 4.61 12.88 -1.56
N GLY A 79 4.21 14.16 -1.53
CA GLY A 79 4.05 14.99 -2.71
C GLY A 79 2.89 14.58 -3.63
N GLY A 80 2.59 15.43 -4.60
CA GLY A 80 1.54 15.19 -5.60
C GLY A 80 0.16 15.04 -4.99
N GLU A 81 -0.65 14.18 -5.58
CA GLU A 81 -2.04 13.90 -5.15
C GLU A 81 -2.10 13.06 -3.87
N VAL A 82 -1.05 12.35 -3.54
CA VAL A 82 -0.97 11.56 -2.28
C VAL A 82 -0.95 12.47 -1.06
N GLY A 83 -0.32 13.65 -1.19
CA GLY A 83 -0.29 14.68 -0.17
C GLY A 83 0.55 14.30 1.05
N GLY A 84 0.23 14.93 2.18
CA GLY A 84 0.90 14.73 3.46
C GLY A 84 -0.05 14.21 4.54
N SER A 85 0.55 13.63 5.59
CA SER A 85 -0.17 13.18 6.78
C SER A 85 0.39 13.81 8.05
N ILE A 86 -0.46 13.86 9.09
CA ILE A 86 -0.08 14.22 10.45
C ILE A 86 -0.58 13.10 11.36
N ASP A 87 0.34 12.38 11.98
CA ASP A 87 0.06 11.20 12.77
C ASP A 87 0.43 11.42 14.24
N PRO A 88 -0.55 11.84 15.06
CA PRO A 88 -0.39 11.92 16.50
C PRO A 88 -0.45 10.54 17.16
N LYS A 89 0.30 10.42 18.25
CA LYS A 89 0.23 9.28 19.18
C LYS A 89 0.27 9.78 20.61
N ILE A 90 -0.56 9.19 21.45
CA ILE A 90 -0.49 9.31 22.89
C ILE A 90 -0.48 7.93 23.53
N ALA A 91 0.36 7.74 24.52
CA ALA A 91 0.37 6.53 25.32
C ALA A 91 0.52 6.93 26.80
N VAL A 92 -0.12 6.15 27.66
CA VAL A 92 -0.10 6.32 29.10
C VAL A 92 0.23 4.97 29.74
N SER A 93 1.14 5.00 30.67
CA SER A 93 1.44 3.89 31.56
C SER A 93 1.23 4.35 33.01
N TRP A 94 0.41 3.59 33.73
CA TRP A 94 0.09 3.87 35.13
C TRP A 94 0.37 2.64 35.99
N ARG A 95 1.29 2.80 36.91
CA ARG A 95 1.54 1.84 37.97
C ARG A 95 0.51 2.02 39.09
N VAL A 96 -0.51 1.17 39.09
CA VAL A 96 -1.62 1.25 40.07
C VAL A 96 -1.17 0.78 41.43
N THR A 97 -0.35 -0.29 41.47
CA THR A 97 0.35 -0.83 42.63
C THR A 97 1.74 -1.30 42.21
N ASP A 98 2.55 -1.76 43.17
CA ASP A 98 3.88 -2.32 42.86
C ASP A 98 3.79 -3.55 41.92
N GLU A 99 2.67 -4.23 41.90
CA GLU A 99 2.45 -5.46 41.14
C GLU A 99 1.56 -5.24 39.89
N LEU A 100 0.73 -4.17 39.88
CA LEU A 100 -0.28 -3.96 38.85
C LEU A 100 -0.02 -2.66 38.09
N SER A 101 0.10 -2.78 36.79
CA SER A 101 0.18 -1.64 35.87
C SER A 101 -0.90 -1.71 34.81
N VAL A 102 -1.39 -0.54 34.40
CA VAL A 102 -2.35 -0.36 33.30
C VAL A 102 -1.70 0.50 32.24
N ARG A 103 -1.89 0.16 30.98
CA ARG A 103 -1.38 0.93 29.85
C ARG A 103 -2.46 1.16 28.83
N GLY A 104 -2.39 2.30 28.15
CA GLY A 104 -3.28 2.61 27.06
C GLY A 104 -2.60 3.48 26.03
N SER A 105 -2.99 3.33 24.78
CA SER A 105 -2.50 4.18 23.71
C SER A 105 -3.55 4.40 22.63
N ALA A 106 -3.45 5.55 21.98
CA ALA A 106 -4.20 5.88 20.78
C ALA A 106 -3.26 6.55 19.79
N SER A 107 -3.37 6.20 18.51
CA SER A 107 -2.58 6.80 17.45
C SER A 107 -3.32 6.74 16.13
N THR A 108 -3.03 7.69 15.25
CA THR A 108 -3.31 7.56 13.83
C THR A 108 -2.08 7.02 13.11
N THR A 109 -2.28 6.46 11.97
CA THR A 109 -1.22 6.01 11.06
C THR A 109 -1.70 6.14 9.63
N PHE A 110 -0.78 6.27 8.74
CA PHE A 110 -1.00 6.59 7.35
C PHE A 110 -0.16 5.66 6.47
N ARG A 111 -0.68 5.33 5.30
CA ARG A 111 0.06 4.59 4.28
C ARG A 111 -0.18 5.21 2.90
N GLY A 112 0.88 5.74 2.29
CA GLY A 112 0.83 6.20 0.91
C GLY A 112 0.71 5.02 -0.06
N PRO A 113 -0.01 5.19 -1.18
CA PRO A 113 -0.17 4.15 -2.18
C PRO A 113 1.20 3.75 -2.77
N PRO A 114 1.41 2.45 -3.04
CA PRO A 114 2.60 2.00 -3.74
C PRO A 114 2.61 2.54 -5.17
N GLN A 115 3.80 2.83 -5.70
CA GLN A 115 3.95 3.41 -7.03
C GLN A 115 3.33 2.56 -8.15
N SER A 116 3.26 1.26 -7.96
CA SER A 116 2.62 0.34 -8.90
C SER A 116 1.12 0.58 -9.10
N LEU A 117 0.45 1.13 -8.08
CA LEU A 117 -0.97 1.49 -8.17
C LEU A 117 -1.19 2.89 -8.77
N LEU A 118 -0.18 3.75 -8.72
CA LEU A 118 -0.23 5.11 -9.26
C LEU A 118 0.18 5.17 -10.72
N SER A 119 1.13 4.35 -11.12
CA SER A 119 1.72 4.35 -12.45
C SER A 119 1.38 3.06 -13.17
N GLY A 120 0.81 3.18 -14.35
CA GLY A 120 0.57 1.99 -14.97
C GLY A 120 0.08 1.89 -16.21
N PRO A 121 -0.04 1.21 -17.25
CA PRO A 121 -0.68 -0.08 -17.30
C PRO A 121 0.31 -1.23 -17.02
N GLY A 122 -0.19 -2.25 -16.36
CA GLY A 122 0.45 -3.55 -16.27
C GLY A 122 -0.48 -4.59 -16.88
N THR A 123 0.07 -5.54 -17.62
CA THR A 123 -0.70 -6.70 -18.11
C THR A 123 -0.38 -7.88 -17.21
N ALA A 124 -1.39 -8.46 -16.59
CA ALA A 124 -1.26 -9.66 -15.78
C ALA A 124 -2.10 -10.80 -16.37
N LEU A 125 -1.55 -12.01 -16.34
CA LEU A 125 -2.31 -13.21 -16.71
C LEU A 125 -3.13 -13.66 -15.50
N SER A 126 -4.46 -13.53 -15.59
CA SER A 126 -5.38 -13.91 -14.51
C SER A 126 -6.35 -14.99 -14.97
N TYR A 127 -6.63 -15.95 -14.09
CA TYR A 127 -7.66 -16.95 -14.34
C TYR A 127 -9.04 -16.33 -14.12
N VAL A 128 -9.85 -16.29 -15.18
CA VAL A 128 -11.21 -15.74 -15.14
C VAL A 128 -12.20 -16.91 -15.03
N ALA A 129 -12.68 -17.17 -13.82
CA ALA A 129 -13.55 -18.30 -13.50
C ALA A 129 -14.80 -18.42 -14.40
N PRO A 130 -15.52 -17.37 -14.75
CA PRO A 130 -16.67 -17.47 -15.64
C PRO A 130 -16.33 -17.97 -17.05
N THR A 131 -15.10 -17.76 -17.50
CA THR A 131 -14.65 -18.21 -18.85
C THR A 131 -13.80 -19.48 -18.80
N LEU A 132 -13.51 -19.99 -17.60
CA LEU A 132 -12.64 -21.14 -17.35
C LEU A 132 -11.29 -21.05 -18.09
N ALA A 133 -10.75 -19.86 -18.24
CA ALA A 133 -9.55 -19.61 -19.01
C ALA A 133 -8.68 -18.53 -18.37
N PHE A 134 -7.37 -18.62 -18.62
CA PHE A 134 -6.46 -17.53 -18.34
C PHE A 134 -6.64 -16.43 -19.39
N LYS A 135 -6.77 -15.20 -18.93
CA LYS A 135 -6.90 -14.00 -19.76
C LYS A 135 -5.81 -13.01 -19.39
N ALA A 136 -5.29 -12.32 -20.39
CA ALA A 136 -4.50 -11.13 -20.15
C ALA A 136 -5.45 -10.01 -19.70
N ILE A 137 -5.21 -9.48 -18.50
CA ILE A 137 -5.96 -8.37 -17.93
C ILE A 137 -5.03 -7.17 -17.83
N ASP A 138 -5.41 -6.10 -18.47
CA ASP A 138 -4.69 -4.83 -18.35
C ASP A 138 -5.18 -4.09 -17.11
N THR A 139 -4.25 -3.78 -16.22
CA THR A 139 -4.49 -2.93 -15.06
C THR A 139 -3.95 -1.54 -15.34
N VAL A 140 -4.73 -0.54 -15.06
CA VAL A 140 -4.33 0.87 -15.22
C VAL A 140 -4.14 1.46 -13.84
N GLY A 141 -2.99 2.10 -13.61
CA GLY A 141 -2.75 2.81 -12.37
C GLY A 141 -3.68 4.02 -12.22
N ASN A 142 -4.06 4.30 -10.99
CA ASN A 142 -4.83 5.51 -10.67
C ASN A 142 -3.90 6.58 -10.07
N PRO A 143 -3.51 7.61 -10.82
CA PRO A 143 -2.62 8.66 -10.30
C PRO A 143 -3.27 9.53 -9.21
N ASN A 144 -4.60 9.50 -9.08
CA ASN A 144 -5.35 10.27 -8.10
C ASN A 144 -5.68 9.44 -6.84
N LEU A 145 -5.00 8.30 -6.64
CA LEU A 145 -5.20 7.48 -5.47
C LEU A 145 -4.65 8.20 -4.24
N GLY A 146 -5.51 8.45 -3.26
CA GLY A 146 -5.15 9.03 -1.96
C GLY A 146 -4.41 8.05 -1.07
N SER A 147 -4.20 8.43 0.16
CA SER A 147 -3.60 7.59 1.20
C SER A 147 -4.65 6.76 1.94
N GLU A 148 -4.23 5.64 2.49
CA GLU A 148 -5.01 4.95 3.53
C GLU A 148 -4.70 5.55 4.89
N GLU A 149 -5.72 5.67 5.72
CA GLU A 149 -5.57 6.09 7.11
C GLU A 149 -6.06 4.99 8.04
N ALA A 150 -5.46 4.90 9.22
CA ALA A 150 -5.94 4.00 10.24
C ALA A 150 -5.84 4.63 11.62
N VAL A 151 -6.84 4.36 12.45
CA VAL A 151 -6.83 4.66 13.88
C VAL A 151 -6.54 3.39 14.65
N SER A 152 -5.53 3.43 15.49
CA SER A 152 -5.15 2.34 16.38
C SER A 152 -5.39 2.72 17.83
N THR A 153 -6.00 1.82 18.58
CA THR A 153 -6.16 1.95 20.03
C THR A 153 -5.72 0.67 20.73
N ASN A 154 -5.12 0.83 21.90
CA ASN A 154 -4.72 -0.29 22.76
C ASN A 154 -5.01 0.04 24.21
N VAL A 155 -5.47 -0.97 24.96
CA VAL A 155 -5.57 -0.93 26.42
C VAL A 155 -5.09 -2.26 26.96
N GLY A 156 -4.21 -2.22 27.95
CA GLY A 156 -3.61 -3.42 28.53
C GLY A 156 -3.46 -3.34 30.03
N VAL A 157 -3.40 -4.49 30.65
CA VAL A 157 -3.13 -4.68 32.06
C VAL A 157 -1.95 -5.64 32.21
N VAL A 158 -1.01 -5.28 33.06
CA VAL A 158 0.17 -6.07 33.38
C VAL A 158 0.15 -6.35 34.88
N TYR A 159 0.27 -7.63 35.23
CA TYR A 159 0.45 -8.07 36.61
C TYR A 159 1.78 -8.78 36.76
N GLN A 160 2.60 -8.31 37.67
CA GLN A 160 3.96 -8.83 37.89
C GLN A 160 4.26 -8.94 39.37
N THR A 161 4.72 -10.09 39.76
CA THR A 161 5.28 -10.39 41.11
C THR A 161 6.68 -10.98 40.94
N ASP A 162 7.36 -11.28 42.05
CA ASP A 162 8.67 -11.96 42.03
C ASP A 162 8.68 -13.28 41.26
N ASN A 163 7.55 -13.99 41.25
CA ASN A 163 7.45 -15.34 40.71
C ASN A 163 6.47 -15.49 39.53
N PHE A 164 5.74 -14.44 39.19
CA PHE A 164 4.71 -14.50 38.16
C PHE A 164 4.67 -13.22 37.34
N TYR A 165 4.55 -13.37 36.03
CA TYR A 165 4.30 -12.28 35.08
C TYR A 165 3.16 -12.67 34.14
N GLY A 166 2.20 -11.79 33.95
CA GLY A 166 1.13 -11.94 32.98
C GLY A 166 0.64 -10.59 32.44
N SER A 167 0.24 -10.55 31.19
CA SER A 167 -0.40 -9.38 30.60
C SER A 167 -1.57 -9.76 29.73
N VAL A 168 -2.55 -8.87 29.67
CA VAL A 168 -3.69 -8.94 28.75
C VAL A 168 -3.84 -7.60 28.08
N ASP A 169 -3.89 -7.61 26.75
CA ASP A 169 -4.05 -6.41 25.93
C ASP A 169 -5.26 -6.57 25.00
N TYR A 170 -6.08 -5.55 24.93
CA TYR A 170 -7.10 -5.35 23.91
C TYR A 170 -6.62 -4.28 22.94
N TRP A 171 -6.71 -4.57 21.64
CA TRP A 171 -6.34 -3.64 20.59
C TRP A 171 -7.41 -3.60 19.51
N SER A 172 -7.54 -2.46 18.86
CA SER A 172 -8.46 -2.22 17.75
C SER A 172 -7.79 -1.36 16.70
N PHE A 173 -8.04 -1.72 15.44
CA PHE A 173 -7.65 -0.95 14.27
C PHE A 173 -8.89 -0.65 13.43
N SER A 174 -9.04 0.61 13.02
CA SER A 174 -10.05 1.04 12.06
C SER A 174 -9.34 1.64 10.86
N PHE A 175 -9.57 1.08 9.68
CA PHE A 175 -8.98 1.53 8.43
C PHE A 175 -10.02 2.29 7.61
N GLU A 176 -9.58 3.41 7.01
CA GLU A 176 -10.35 4.20 6.06
C GLU A 176 -9.60 4.27 4.73
N ASP A 177 -10.32 4.42 3.62
CA ASP A 177 -9.78 4.54 2.25
C ASP A 177 -8.81 3.42 1.83
N SER A 178 -9.09 2.20 2.28
CA SER A 178 -8.24 1.03 2.02
C SER A 178 -8.12 0.73 0.52
N PHE A 179 -6.89 0.53 0.04
CA PHE A 179 -6.64 0.11 -1.34
C PHE A 179 -7.13 -1.32 -1.55
N GLN A 180 -8.03 -1.50 -2.52
CA GLN A 180 -8.52 -2.81 -2.97
C GLN A 180 -8.15 -3.08 -4.42
#